data_1987b2bc65688688bb66513b2ea23768
#
_entry.id   1987b2bc65688688bb66513b2ea23768
#
_cell.length_a   1.000
_cell.length_b   1.000
_cell.length_c   1.000
_cell.angle_alpha   90.00
_cell.angle_beta   90.00
_cell.angle_gamma   90.00
#
_symmetry.space_group_name_H-M   'P 1'
#
loop_
_entity.id
_entity.type
_entity.pdbx_description
1 polymer ?
#
loop_
_entity_poly.entity_id
_entity_poly.type
_entity_poly.pdbx_seq_one_letter_code
_entity_poly.pdbx_strand_id
1 'polypeptide(L)'
;KKDSVELSDGTVIPTHTLIWTAGVKANSDAAAYGIEQARAGRLVANKYMEAKDSDGVYLAGDLVYYEEPDKNNAPVPQIVQSAEQTGHTAAANIIASIEGTEKHEHKGTYQGFMISIGSRYGVAYLMDKIHLSGFFAMLVKHIVNLFYFMTIGSGYYFVQYIYHEFFHIKEKRNIFRGHLSRLGNVLWALPLRVFYGSMWTWEAVKKIFGLYGTTSWFGDDVVLPFAWLK
;
A
#
# COMPACT_ATOMS: atom_id res chain seq x y z
N LYS A 1 31.03 -16.31 9.23
CA LYS A 1 32.17 -16.83 8.42
C LYS A 1 31.79 -16.80 6.94
N LYS A 2 32.77 -16.93 6.05
CA LYS A 2 32.51 -16.79 4.59
C LYS A 2 31.59 -17.88 4.04
N ASP A 3 31.65 -19.07 4.61
CA ASP A 3 30.96 -20.27 4.11
C ASP A 3 30.05 -20.90 5.18
N SER A 4 29.74 -20.18 6.26
CA SER A 4 28.85 -20.67 7.32
C SER A 4 28.26 -19.56 8.17
N VAL A 5 27.11 -19.80 8.73
CA VAL A 5 26.45 -18.98 9.76
C VAL A 5 26.52 -19.72 11.09
N GLU A 6 26.91 -19.03 12.14
CA GLU A 6 26.93 -19.52 13.51
C GLU A 6 25.78 -18.89 14.29
N LEU A 7 24.93 -19.71 14.87
CA LEU A 7 23.82 -19.29 15.70
C LEU A 7 24.29 -19.02 17.13
N SER A 8 23.44 -18.34 17.93
CA SER A 8 23.74 -18.00 19.32
C SER A 8 23.90 -19.20 20.25
N ASP A 9 23.38 -20.36 19.88
CA ASP A 9 23.51 -21.64 20.58
C ASP A 9 24.79 -22.41 20.20
N GLY A 10 25.65 -21.84 19.33
CA GLY A 10 26.86 -22.47 18.81
C GLY A 10 26.64 -23.38 17.60
N THR A 11 25.42 -23.54 17.13
CA THR A 11 25.13 -24.34 15.92
C THR A 11 25.73 -23.67 14.69
N VAL A 12 26.54 -24.41 13.91
CA VAL A 12 27.13 -23.91 12.67
C VAL A 12 26.40 -24.49 11.47
N ILE A 13 25.83 -23.60 10.65
CA ILE A 13 25.12 -23.95 9.43
C ILE A 13 26.00 -23.63 8.23
N PRO A 14 26.49 -24.63 7.46
CA PRO A 14 27.22 -24.37 6.24
C PRO A 14 26.30 -23.74 5.20
N THR A 15 26.65 -22.55 4.69
CA THR A 15 25.89 -21.85 3.66
C THR A 15 26.77 -20.81 2.98
N HIS A 16 26.55 -20.61 1.68
CA HIS A 16 27.18 -19.54 0.90
C HIS A 16 26.30 -18.31 0.76
N THR A 17 25.04 -18.40 1.16
CA THR A 17 24.07 -17.29 1.00
C THR A 17 23.28 -17.13 2.28
N LEU A 18 23.32 -15.93 2.85
CA LEU A 18 22.49 -15.52 3.98
C LEU A 18 21.62 -14.34 3.56
N ILE A 19 20.31 -14.49 3.69
CA ILE A 19 19.36 -13.40 3.49
C ILE A 19 18.87 -12.93 4.85
N TRP A 20 19.30 -11.73 5.27
CA TRP A 20 18.95 -11.16 6.56
C TRP A 20 17.72 -10.28 6.42
N THR A 21 16.62 -10.68 7.04
CA THR A 21 15.33 -9.97 7.01
C THR A 21 14.77 -9.66 8.41
N ALA A 22 15.65 -9.55 9.40
CA ALA A 22 15.27 -9.41 10.81
C ALA A 22 14.85 -7.98 11.23
N GLY A 23 14.41 -7.16 10.29
CA GLY A 23 13.96 -5.78 10.54
C GLY A 23 15.07 -4.75 10.39
N VAL A 24 14.78 -3.53 10.82
CA VAL A 24 15.67 -2.37 10.73
C VAL A 24 16.01 -1.84 12.12
N LYS A 25 17.15 -1.17 12.22
CA LYS A 25 17.57 -0.42 13.41
C LYS A 25 17.93 1.00 13.01
N ALA A 26 17.97 1.91 13.98
CA ALA A 26 18.48 3.25 13.77
C ALA A 26 19.94 3.23 13.31
N ASN A 27 20.36 4.29 12.60
CA ASN A 27 21.75 4.46 12.22
C ASN A 27 22.63 4.54 13.50
N SER A 28 23.82 3.97 13.44
CA SER A 28 24.81 4.05 14.52
C SER A 28 25.16 5.48 14.92
N ASP A 29 25.10 6.41 13.98
CA ASP A 29 25.39 7.83 14.21
C ASP A 29 24.40 8.51 15.15
N ALA A 30 23.20 7.93 15.30
CA ALA A 30 22.19 8.41 16.25
C ALA A 30 22.70 8.40 17.72
N ALA A 31 23.64 7.52 18.04
CA ALA A 31 24.26 7.49 19.37
C ALA A 31 25.10 8.75 19.67
N ALA A 32 25.59 9.43 18.63
CA ALA A 32 26.40 10.66 18.80
C ALA A 32 25.54 11.89 19.14
N TYR A 33 24.24 11.83 19.03
CA TYR A 33 23.36 12.97 19.29
C TYR A 33 23.12 13.24 20.79
N GLY A 34 23.57 12.33 21.67
CA GLY A 34 23.41 12.50 23.12
C GLY A 34 21.96 12.37 23.63
N ILE A 35 21.06 11.88 22.79
CA ILE A 35 19.64 11.65 23.11
C ILE A 35 19.47 10.22 23.61
N GLU A 36 18.59 10.02 24.59
CA GLU A 36 18.28 8.68 25.11
C GLU A 36 17.86 7.72 23.98
N GLN A 37 18.47 6.53 23.97
CA GLN A 37 18.15 5.49 23.00
C GLN A 37 17.32 4.37 23.63
N ALA A 38 16.31 3.92 22.89
CA ALA A 38 15.50 2.75 23.19
C ALA A 38 15.87 1.57 22.28
N ARG A 39 14.96 0.59 22.21
CA ARG A 39 15.10 -0.61 21.39
C ARG A 39 15.52 -0.27 19.95
N ALA A 40 16.44 -1.05 19.39
CA ALA A 40 16.98 -0.91 18.05
C ALA A 40 17.70 0.44 17.79
N GLY A 41 18.19 1.11 18.84
CA GLY A 41 18.90 2.39 18.74
C GLY A 41 18.00 3.58 18.38
N ARG A 42 16.68 3.45 18.46
CA ARG A 42 15.73 4.53 18.19
C ARG A 42 15.81 5.57 19.31
N LEU A 43 15.62 6.83 18.96
CA LEU A 43 15.69 7.96 19.89
C LEU A 43 14.35 8.17 20.60
N VAL A 44 14.39 8.36 21.91
CA VAL A 44 13.19 8.53 22.74
C VAL A 44 12.63 9.93 22.54
N ALA A 45 11.34 10.00 22.14
CA ALA A 45 10.57 11.21 22.02
C ALA A 45 9.50 11.29 23.11
N ASN A 46 9.08 12.50 23.44
CA ASN A 46 7.89 12.75 24.24
C ASN A 46 6.62 12.81 23.36
N LYS A 47 5.47 13.05 23.95
CA LYS A 47 4.17 13.13 23.26
C LYS A 47 4.07 14.24 22.20
N TYR A 48 4.99 15.18 22.19
CA TYR A 48 5.06 16.27 21.23
C TYR A 48 6.06 16.01 20.10
N MET A 49 6.60 14.81 20.01
CA MET A 49 7.69 14.41 19.10
C MET A 49 8.98 15.20 19.34
N GLU A 50 9.17 15.74 20.51
CA GLU A 50 10.40 16.38 20.95
C GLU A 50 11.30 15.34 21.62
N ALA A 51 12.60 15.41 21.39
CA ALA A 51 13.56 14.50 21.99
C ALA A 51 13.49 14.59 23.50
N LYS A 52 13.49 13.46 24.20
CA LYS A 52 13.51 13.44 25.65
C LYS A 52 14.78 14.11 26.15
N ASP A 53 14.64 14.95 27.14
CA ASP A 53 15.75 15.69 27.79
C ASP A 53 16.56 16.63 26.85
N SER A 54 15.96 17.07 25.75
CA SER A 54 16.61 17.96 24.78
C SER A 54 15.60 18.97 24.22
N ASP A 55 15.61 20.18 24.72
CA ASP A 55 14.70 21.24 24.30
C ASP A 55 14.97 21.66 22.85
N GLY A 56 13.91 21.82 22.07
CA GLY A 56 13.98 22.32 20.70
C GLY A 56 14.47 21.31 19.66
N VAL A 57 14.71 20.06 20.05
CA VAL A 57 15.09 18.97 19.14
C VAL A 57 13.87 18.08 18.89
N TYR A 58 13.42 18.02 17.66
CA TYR A 58 12.26 17.23 17.26
C TYR A 58 12.67 16.00 16.46
N LEU A 59 11.93 14.91 16.65
CA LEU A 59 12.19 13.61 16.06
C LEU A 59 11.01 13.21 15.18
N ALA A 60 11.31 12.59 14.02
CA ALA A 60 10.29 12.11 13.10
C ALA A 60 10.74 10.82 12.39
N GLY A 61 9.79 10.05 11.88
CA GLY A 61 10.03 8.85 11.09
C GLY A 61 10.51 7.65 11.90
N ASP A 62 11.20 6.73 11.23
CA ASP A 62 11.61 5.43 11.78
C ASP A 62 12.60 5.53 12.96
N LEU A 63 13.20 6.70 13.13
CA LEU A 63 14.13 6.98 14.22
C LEU A 63 13.43 7.18 15.57
N VAL A 64 12.15 7.54 15.57
CA VAL A 64 11.37 7.88 16.77
C VAL A 64 11.02 6.65 17.58
N TYR A 65 11.28 6.67 18.88
CA TYR A 65 10.70 5.77 19.85
C TYR A 65 9.76 6.57 20.76
N TYR A 66 8.48 6.31 20.62
CA TYR A 66 7.43 6.87 21.48
C TYR A 66 6.40 5.78 21.74
N GLU A 67 6.08 5.54 22.99
CA GLU A 67 5.04 4.58 23.39
C GLU A 67 3.68 5.29 23.42
N GLU A 68 2.75 4.81 22.61
CA GLU A 68 1.41 5.39 22.47
C GLU A 68 0.49 4.90 23.59
N PRO A 69 0.06 5.77 24.53
CA PRO A 69 -0.74 5.34 25.70
C PRO A 69 -2.09 4.76 25.31
N ASP A 70 -2.69 5.24 24.23
CA ASP A 70 -3.97 4.77 23.67
C ASP A 70 -3.87 3.43 22.95
N LYS A 71 -2.65 2.91 22.75
CA LYS A 71 -2.36 1.63 22.07
C LYS A 71 -1.59 0.66 22.95
N ASN A 72 -1.99 0.56 24.22
CA ASN A 72 -1.35 -0.33 25.22
C ASN A 72 0.16 -0.09 25.37
N ASN A 73 0.60 1.16 25.25
CA ASN A 73 2.01 1.56 25.27
C ASN A 73 2.85 0.86 24.20
N ALA A 74 2.25 0.49 23.06
CA ALA A 74 3.00 -0.02 21.93
C ALA A 74 3.84 1.11 21.32
N PRO A 75 5.10 0.85 20.96
CA PRO A 75 5.92 1.86 20.31
C PRO A 75 5.39 2.18 18.91
N VAL A 76 5.45 3.44 18.51
CA VAL A 76 5.13 3.91 17.14
C VAL A 76 5.77 2.97 16.11
N PRO A 77 5.00 2.37 15.21
CA PRO A 77 5.52 1.41 14.24
C PRO A 77 6.39 2.10 13.17
N GLN A 78 7.39 1.36 12.66
CA GLN A 78 8.28 1.86 11.59
C GLN A 78 7.63 1.63 10.22
N ILE A 79 6.67 2.47 9.89
CA ILE A 79 5.91 2.45 8.64
C ILE A 79 5.71 3.87 8.09
N VAL A 80 5.43 3.99 6.80
CA VAL A 80 5.24 5.28 6.12
C VAL A 80 4.20 6.16 6.82
N GLN A 81 3.06 5.60 7.23
CA GLN A 81 2.02 6.35 7.93
C GLN A 81 2.52 6.99 9.24
N SER A 82 3.33 6.26 10.01
CA SER A 82 3.94 6.80 11.23
C SER A 82 4.96 7.88 10.92
N ALA A 83 5.78 7.68 9.91
CA ALA A 83 6.79 8.65 9.51
C ALA A 83 6.16 9.98 9.10
N GLU A 84 5.07 9.92 8.33
CA GLU A 84 4.30 11.10 7.91
C GLU A 84 3.65 11.80 9.10
N GLN A 85 2.94 11.06 9.95
CA GLN A 85 2.23 11.64 11.10
C GLN A 85 3.16 12.21 12.18
N THR A 86 4.28 11.53 12.47
CA THR A 86 5.30 12.06 13.39
C THR A 86 5.98 13.29 12.81
N GLY A 87 6.22 13.32 11.49
CA GLY A 87 6.74 14.48 10.77
C GLY A 87 5.80 15.70 10.86
N HIS A 88 4.50 15.49 10.63
CA HIS A 88 3.51 16.54 10.77
C HIS A 88 3.42 17.06 12.20
N THR A 89 3.42 16.17 13.20
CA THR A 89 3.40 16.57 14.63
C THR A 89 4.65 17.38 15.00
N ALA A 90 5.82 16.92 14.55
CA ALA A 90 7.08 17.62 14.80
C ALA A 90 7.08 19.02 14.15
N ALA A 91 6.68 19.13 12.89
CA ALA A 91 6.61 20.40 12.18
C ALA A 91 5.64 21.39 12.83
N ALA A 92 4.43 20.94 13.19
CA ALA A 92 3.45 21.77 13.88
C ALA A 92 3.99 22.27 15.23
N ASN A 93 4.69 21.42 15.98
CA ASN A 93 5.23 21.77 17.28
C ASN A 93 6.50 22.65 17.21
N ILE A 94 7.26 22.57 16.12
CA ILE A 94 8.33 23.55 15.83
C ILE A 94 7.70 24.94 15.62
N ILE A 95 6.65 25.03 14.81
CA ILE A 95 5.94 26.30 14.58
C ILE A 95 5.34 26.83 15.90
N ALA A 96 4.65 25.97 16.65
CA ALA A 96 4.08 26.34 17.96
C ALA A 96 5.14 26.88 18.93
N SER A 97 6.34 26.28 18.94
CA SER A 97 7.46 26.75 19.76
C SER A 97 7.99 28.12 19.34
N ILE A 98 8.00 28.42 18.04
CA ILE A 98 8.43 29.72 17.51
C ILE A 98 7.37 30.80 17.79
N GLU A 99 6.10 30.47 17.64
CA GLU A 99 4.98 31.39 17.82
C GLU A 99 4.53 31.55 19.27
N GLY A 100 5.03 30.69 20.19
CA GLY A 100 4.60 30.66 21.57
C GLY A 100 3.18 30.15 21.80
N THR A 101 2.69 29.30 20.87
CA THR A 101 1.37 28.68 20.95
C THR A 101 1.41 27.31 21.61
N GLU A 102 0.26 26.70 21.85
CA GLU A 102 0.17 25.38 22.49
C GLU A 102 0.65 24.27 21.56
N LYS A 103 1.47 23.35 22.09
CA LYS A 103 1.96 22.19 21.35
C LYS A 103 0.87 21.12 21.20
N HIS A 104 0.87 20.42 20.09
CA HIS A 104 -0.05 19.33 19.75
C HIS A 104 0.52 17.97 20.15
N GLU A 105 -0.28 17.15 20.84
CA GLU A 105 0.10 15.78 21.16
C GLU A 105 0.00 14.87 19.94
N HIS A 106 0.97 13.99 19.79
CA HIS A 106 0.93 12.96 18.75
C HIS A 106 -0.12 11.91 19.06
N LYS A 107 -0.96 11.62 18.08
CA LYS A 107 -1.93 10.52 18.08
C LYS A 107 -1.86 9.79 16.76
N GLY A 108 -1.16 8.65 16.75
CA GLY A 108 -1.01 7.85 15.56
C GLY A 108 -2.32 7.19 15.13
N THR A 109 -2.63 7.22 13.84
CA THR A 109 -3.78 6.53 13.26
C THR A 109 -3.28 5.61 12.16
N TYR A 110 -3.42 4.29 12.35
CA TYR A 110 -2.90 3.31 11.43
C TYR A 110 -4.05 2.57 10.75
N GLN A 111 -4.03 2.58 9.42
CA GLN A 111 -5.11 1.99 8.62
C GLN A 111 -4.88 0.51 8.30
N GLY A 112 -3.89 -0.12 8.91
CA GLY A 112 -3.53 -1.50 8.69
C GLY A 112 -2.22 -1.67 7.90
N PHE A 113 -2.03 -2.85 7.33
CA PHE A 113 -0.80 -3.17 6.60
C PHE A 113 -1.09 -3.90 5.30
N MET A 114 -0.15 -3.77 4.35
CA MET A 114 -0.17 -4.50 3.09
C MET A 114 1.21 -5.08 2.82
N ILE A 115 1.27 -6.38 2.53
CA ILE A 115 2.51 -7.10 2.29
C ILE A 115 2.45 -7.74 0.90
N SER A 116 3.41 -7.41 0.05
CA SER A 116 3.57 -8.08 -1.25
C SER A 116 4.40 -9.34 -1.10
N ILE A 117 3.92 -10.43 -1.66
CA ILE A 117 4.63 -11.71 -1.74
C ILE A 117 4.99 -11.92 -3.21
N GLY A 118 6.16 -11.40 -3.59
CA GLY A 118 6.54 -11.26 -4.99
C GLY A 118 5.76 -10.13 -5.68
N SER A 119 5.62 -10.23 -7.01
CA SER A 119 5.04 -9.14 -7.82
C SER A 119 3.54 -9.26 -8.08
N ARG A 120 2.92 -10.39 -7.74
CA ARG A 120 1.55 -10.71 -8.18
C ARG A 120 0.58 -11.04 -7.06
N TYR A 121 1.12 -11.40 -5.92
CA TYR A 121 0.34 -11.80 -4.77
C TYR A 121 0.65 -10.87 -3.60
N GLY A 122 -0.36 -10.54 -2.84
CA GLY A 122 -0.21 -9.77 -1.62
C GLY A 122 -1.27 -10.18 -0.61
N VAL A 123 -1.06 -9.75 0.60
CA VAL A 123 -2.05 -9.80 1.67
C VAL A 123 -2.21 -8.40 2.23
N ALA A 124 -3.43 -8.03 2.56
CA ALA A 124 -3.73 -6.76 3.20
C ALA A 124 -4.72 -6.98 4.34
N TYR A 125 -4.45 -6.30 5.44
CA TYR A 125 -5.37 -6.18 6.57
C TYR A 125 -5.62 -4.70 6.80
N LEU A 126 -6.84 -4.26 6.57
CA LEU A 126 -7.20 -2.84 6.53
C LEU A 126 -8.30 -2.54 7.53
N MET A 127 -8.18 -1.39 8.21
CA MET A 127 -9.19 -0.87 9.15
C MET A 127 -9.61 -1.89 10.22
N ASP A 128 -8.70 -2.79 10.61
CA ASP A 128 -8.93 -3.87 11.58
C ASP A 128 -10.08 -4.84 11.27
N LYS A 129 -10.57 -4.84 10.03
CA LYS A 129 -11.74 -5.63 9.60
C LYS A 129 -11.62 -6.29 8.25
N ILE A 130 -10.93 -5.67 7.30
CA ILE A 130 -10.94 -6.10 5.90
C ILE A 130 -9.69 -6.92 5.61
N HIS A 131 -9.87 -8.19 5.31
CA HIS A 131 -8.80 -9.09 4.86
C HIS A 131 -8.87 -9.26 3.35
N LEU A 132 -7.81 -8.86 2.65
CA LEU A 132 -7.69 -9.04 1.20
C LEU A 132 -6.47 -9.91 0.90
N SER A 133 -6.56 -10.67 -0.18
CA SER A 133 -5.44 -11.48 -0.68
C SER A 133 -5.37 -11.48 -2.20
N GLY A 134 -4.21 -11.87 -2.73
CA GLY A 134 -3.98 -12.00 -4.16
C GLY A 134 -4.12 -10.68 -4.92
N PHE A 135 -4.88 -10.71 -6.00
CA PHE A 135 -5.06 -9.57 -6.89
C PHE A 135 -5.66 -8.34 -6.19
N PHE A 136 -6.70 -8.53 -5.37
CA PHE A 136 -7.36 -7.39 -4.72
C PHE A 136 -6.44 -6.68 -3.73
N ALA A 137 -5.61 -7.42 -2.99
CA ALA A 137 -4.60 -6.82 -2.13
C ALA A 137 -3.57 -6.02 -2.95
N MET A 138 -3.13 -6.54 -4.11
CA MET A 138 -2.22 -5.83 -5.00
C MET A 138 -2.87 -4.61 -5.65
N LEU A 139 -4.14 -4.70 -6.05
CA LEU A 139 -4.89 -3.58 -6.61
C LEU A 139 -4.99 -2.42 -5.60
N VAL A 140 -5.40 -2.72 -4.37
CA VAL A 140 -5.49 -1.72 -3.29
C VAL A 140 -4.12 -1.11 -3.01
N LYS A 141 -3.04 -1.90 -2.99
CA LYS A 141 -1.67 -1.39 -2.85
C LYS A 141 -1.33 -0.36 -3.93
N HIS A 142 -1.65 -0.63 -5.19
CA HIS A 142 -1.38 0.32 -6.27
C HIS A 142 -2.22 1.60 -6.13
N ILE A 143 -3.49 1.49 -5.71
CA ILE A 143 -4.36 2.64 -5.46
C ILE A 143 -3.79 3.51 -4.33
N VAL A 144 -3.38 2.89 -3.21
CA VAL A 144 -2.78 3.59 -2.06
C VAL A 144 -1.49 4.30 -2.46
N ASN A 145 -0.63 3.66 -3.25
CA ASN A 145 0.60 4.29 -3.73
C ASN A 145 0.31 5.50 -4.64
N LEU A 146 -0.66 5.39 -5.54
CA LEU A 146 -1.06 6.50 -6.39
C LEU A 146 -1.64 7.66 -5.57
N PHE A 147 -2.47 7.35 -4.58
CA PHE A 147 -3.00 8.35 -3.66
C PHE A 147 -1.86 9.05 -2.88
N TYR A 148 -0.89 8.28 -2.38
CA TYR A 148 0.29 8.84 -1.71
C TYR A 148 1.05 9.83 -2.61
N PHE A 149 1.29 9.52 -3.89
CA PHE A 149 1.94 10.46 -4.80
C PHE A 149 1.13 11.73 -5.05
N MET A 150 -0.19 11.64 -4.97
CA MET A 150 -1.05 12.83 -5.02
C MET A 150 -0.92 13.69 -3.75
N THR A 151 -0.89 13.07 -2.57
CA THR A 151 -0.80 13.80 -1.29
C THR A 151 0.52 14.55 -1.13
N ILE A 152 1.63 13.98 -1.62
CA ILE A 152 2.93 14.68 -1.63
C ILE A 152 3.08 15.68 -2.79
N GLY A 153 2.02 15.89 -3.60
CA GLY A 153 2.03 16.84 -4.71
C GLY A 153 2.94 16.48 -5.86
N SER A 154 3.37 15.21 -5.97
CA SER A 154 4.32 14.79 -6.99
C SER A 154 3.65 14.19 -8.21
N GLY A 155 3.22 15.05 -9.14
CA GLY A 155 2.70 14.61 -10.44
C GLY A 155 3.70 13.82 -11.27
N TYR A 156 5.00 14.10 -11.12
CA TYR A 156 6.05 13.35 -11.79
C TYR A 156 6.07 11.87 -11.35
N TYR A 157 6.15 11.61 -10.05
CA TYR A 157 6.16 10.22 -9.56
C TYR A 157 4.85 9.50 -9.78
N PHE A 158 3.72 10.21 -9.76
CA PHE A 158 2.42 9.66 -10.10
C PHE A 158 2.39 9.10 -11.53
N VAL A 159 2.82 9.91 -12.52
CA VAL A 159 2.87 9.50 -13.92
C VAL A 159 3.91 8.39 -14.14
N GLN A 160 5.09 8.50 -13.54
CA GLN A 160 6.13 7.49 -13.63
C GLN A 160 5.66 6.15 -13.04
N TYR A 161 4.96 6.17 -11.92
CA TYR A 161 4.41 4.96 -11.31
C TYR A 161 3.42 4.27 -12.24
N ILE A 162 2.46 5.01 -12.81
CA ILE A 162 1.52 4.47 -13.79
C ILE A 162 2.26 3.90 -14.99
N TYR A 163 3.21 4.65 -15.54
CA TYR A 163 3.96 4.20 -16.70
C TYR A 163 4.74 2.92 -16.43
N HIS A 164 5.46 2.85 -15.30
CA HIS A 164 6.28 1.68 -14.97
C HIS A 164 5.46 0.46 -14.52
N GLU A 165 4.41 0.65 -13.75
CA GLU A 165 3.63 -0.46 -13.21
C GLU A 165 2.57 -1.00 -14.18
N PHE A 166 2.10 -0.19 -15.12
CA PHE A 166 1.00 -0.58 -16.01
C PHE A 166 1.40 -0.67 -17.49
N PHE A 167 2.33 0.14 -17.96
CA PHE A 167 2.65 0.23 -19.40
C PHE A 167 4.07 -0.22 -19.77
N HIS A 168 5.08 0.17 -19.03
CA HIS A 168 6.49 -0.11 -19.38
C HIS A 168 7.10 -1.18 -18.51
N ILE A 169 6.77 -2.44 -18.81
CA ILE A 169 7.25 -3.55 -18.01
C ILE A 169 8.14 -4.45 -18.83
N LYS A 170 9.43 -4.30 -18.62
CA LYS A 170 10.44 -5.19 -19.19
C LYS A 170 10.34 -6.61 -18.63
N GLU A 171 9.86 -6.76 -17.43
CA GLU A 171 9.69 -8.04 -16.75
C GLU A 171 8.21 -8.38 -16.56
N LYS A 172 7.88 -9.66 -16.40
CA LYS A 172 6.51 -10.18 -16.24
C LYS A 172 5.84 -9.73 -14.91
N ARG A 173 6.11 -8.53 -14.43
CA ARG A 173 5.68 -8.02 -13.12
C ARG A 173 4.37 -7.25 -13.14
N ASN A 174 3.82 -6.95 -14.31
CA ASN A 174 2.59 -6.16 -14.41
C ASN A 174 1.42 -6.90 -13.76
N ILE A 175 0.67 -6.18 -12.92
CA ILE A 175 -0.51 -6.71 -12.28
C ILE A 175 -1.52 -7.26 -13.30
N PHE A 176 -1.73 -6.56 -14.42
CA PHE A 176 -2.62 -7.03 -15.48
C PHE A 176 -1.96 -8.14 -16.31
N ARG A 177 -0.76 -7.92 -16.82
CA ARG A 177 -0.07 -8.91 -17.65
C ARG A 177 0.29 -10.17 -16.88
N GLY A 178 0.66 -10.03 -15.62
CA GLY A 178 0.98 -11.16 -14.75
C GLY A 178 -0.23 -12.03 -14.44
N HIS A 179 -1.40 -11.44 -14.25
CA HIS A 179 -2.65 -12.15 -13.97
C HIS A 179 -3.38 -12.58 -15.24
N LEU A 180 -3.23 -11.85 -16.35
CA LEU A 180 -3.92 -12.13 -17.61
C LEU A 180 -3.12 -13.01 -18.56
N SER A 181 -1.79 -13.00 -18.50
CA SER A 181 -0.92 -13.69 -19.47
C SER A 181 -0.44 -15.08 -19.09
N ARG A 182 -0.56 -15.49 -17.87
CA ARG A 182 -0.44 -16.91 -17.52
C ARG A 182 -1.82 -17.51 -17.59
N LEU A 183 -1.91 -18.75 -18.11
CA LEU A 183 -3.07 -19.64 -18.06
C LEU A 183 -4.00 -19.11 -16.98
N GLY A 184 -4.70 -18.05 -17.40
CA GLY A 184 -5.31 -17.15 -16.48
C GLY A 184 -6.37 -17.95 -15.79
N ASN A 185 -6.37 -17.88 -14.51
CA ASN A 185 -7.50 -18.42 -13.79
C ASN A 185 -8.73 -17.86 -14.50
N VAL A 186 -9.46 -18.73 -15.19
CA VAL A 186 -10.65 -18.41 -16.00
C VAL A 186 -11.65 -17.56 -15.22
N LEU A 187 -11.56 -17.62 -13.89
CA LEU A 187 -12.30 -16.77 -12.94
C LEU A 187 -12.17 -15.25 -13.19
N TRP A 188 -11.09 -14.77 -13.81
CA TRP A 188 -10.97 -13.34 -14.16
C TRP A 188 -11.88 -12.90 -15.30
N ALA A 189 -12.15 -13.81 -16.22
CA ALA A 189 -13.12 -13.57 -17.27
C ALA A 189 -14.58 -13.77 -16.78
N LEU A 190 -14.77 -14.37 -15.61
CA LEU A 190 -16.10 -14.64 -15.07
C LEU A 190 -16.94 -13.39 -14.85
N PRO A 191 -16.47 -12.33 -14.15
CA PRO A 191 -17.23 -11.10 -13.99
C PRO A 191 -17.59 -10.45 -15.32
N LEU A 192 -16.66 -10.41 -16.26
CA LEU A 192 -16.89 -9.90 -17.62
C LEU A 192 -17.94 -10.73 -18.36
N ARG A 193 -17.81 -12.06 -18.30
CA ARG A 193 -18.77 -12.97 -18.94
C ARG A 193 -20.15 -12.88 -18.33
N VAL A 194 -20.24 -12.79 -17.00
CA VAL A 194 -21.50 -12.62 -16.29
C VAL A 194 -22.14 -11.27 -16.65
N PHE A 195 -21.35 -10.20 -16.65
CA PHE A 195 -21.82 -8.85 -17.01
C PHE A 195 -22.35 -8.80 -18.44
N TYR A 196 -21.52 -9.20 -19.41
CA TYR A 196 -21.95 -9.20 -20.81
C TYR A 196 -23.07 -10.22 -21.07
N GLY A 197 -23.00 -11.40 -20.47
CA GLY A 197 -24.06 -12.40 -20.57
C GLY A 197 -25.40 -11.89 -20.04
N SER A 198 -25.40 -11.21 -18.89
CA SER A 198 -26.62 -10.62 -18.32
C SER A 198 -27.14 -9.45 -19.17
N MET A 199 -26.27 -8.60 -19.69
CA MET A 199 -26.66 -7.54 -20.64
C MET A 199 -27.35 -8.13 -21.90
N TRP A 200 -26.71 -9.10 -22.54
CA TRP A 200 -27.29 -9.74 -23.73
C TRP A 200 -28.60 -10.46 -23.41
N THR A 201 -28.68 -11.15 -22.28
CA THR A 201 -29.92 -11.81 -21.84
C THR A 201 -31.00 -10.77 -21.59
N TRP A 202 -30.68 -9.66 -20.93
CA TRP A 202 -31.65 -8.58 -20.70
C TRP A 202 -32.12 -7.93 -21.99
N GLU A 203 -31.26 -7.69 -22.96
CA GLU A 203 -31.65 -7.19 -24.29
C GLU A 203 -32.54 -8.18 -25.04
N ALA A 204 -32.21 -9.47 -24.96
CA ALA A 204 -33.03 -10.52 -25.55
C ALA A 204 -34.41 -10.58 -24.91
N VAL A 205 -34.50 -10.54 -23.56
CA VAL A 205 -35.77 -10.51 -22.81
C VAL A 205 -36.63 -9.30 -23.21
N LYS A 206 -36.01 -8.11 -23.26
CA LYS A 206 -36.72 -6.90 -23.68
C LYS A 206 -37.32 -7.03 -25.08
N LYS A 207 -36.59 -7.63 -26.02
CA LYS A 207 -37.06 -7.86 -27.41
C LYS A 207 -38.14 -8.94 -27.48
N ILE A 208 -38.00 -10.05 -26.75
CA ILE A 208 -39.00 -11.13 -26.74
C ILE A 208 -40.32 -10.66 -26.16
N PHE A 209 -40.27 -9.90 -25.06
CA PHE A 209 -41.48 -9.43 -24.39
C PHE A 209 -42.00 -8.07 -24.88
N GLY A 210 -41.43 -7.54 -25.97
CA GLY A 210 -41.90 -6.30 -26.60
C GLY A 210 -41.79 -5.05 -25.71
N LEU A 211 -40.87 -5.03 -24.75
CA LEU A 211 -40.69 -3.92 -23.81
C LEU A 211 -40.20 -2.61 -24.49
N TYR A 212 -39.77 -2.68 -25.75
CA TYR A 212 -39.38 -1.55 -26.59
C TYR A 212 -40.40 -1.18 -27.66
N GLY A 213 -41.63 -1.62 -27.55
CA GLY A 213 -42.64 -1.42 -28.58
C GLY A 213 -42.51 -2.41 -29.76
N THR A 214 -43.09 -2.07 -30.89
CA THR A 214 -43.30 -2.97 -32.03
C THR A 214 -42.10 -3.34 -32.89
N THR A 215 -40.89 -3.01 -32.51
CA THR A 215 -39.68 -3.38 -33.30
C THR A 215 -39.36 -4.85 -33.10
N SER A 216 -39.74 -5.67 -34.08
CA SER A 216 -39.28 -7.06 -34.15
C SER A 216 -37.78 -7.12 -34.46
N TRP A 217 -37.11 -8.23 -34.13
CA TRP A 217 -35.69 -8.47 -34.46
C TRP A 217 -35.39 -8.31 -35.95
N PHE A 218 -36.40 -8.37 -36.78
CA PHE A 218 -36.34 -8.34 -38.24
C PHE A 218 -37.31 -7.27 -38.81
N GLY A 219 -37.58 -6.22 -38.06
CA GLY A 219 -38.34 -5.08 -38.58
C GLY A 219 -37.60 -4.34 -39.68
N ASP A 220 -38.31 -3.59 -40.47
CA ASP A 220 -37.76 -2.84 -41.62
C ASP A 220 -36.71 -1.79 -41.22
N ASP A 221 -36.69 -1.44 -39.94
CA ASP A 221 -35.72 -0.47 -39.35
C ASP A 221 -34.36 -1.09 -38.94
N VAL A 222 -34.18 -2.42 -39.08
CA VAL A 222 -32.90 -3.07 -38.76
C VAL A 222 -31.93 -2.87 -39.90
N VAL A 223 -30.96 -2.02 -39.68
CA VAL A 223 -29.80 -1.84 -40.58
C VAL A 223 -28.82 -2.99 -40.36
N LEU A 224 -28.88 -3.99 -41.20
CA LEU A 224 -27.89 -5.05 -41.20
C LEU A 224 -26.65 -4.60 -42.00
N PRO A 225 -25.42 -4.95 -41.53
CA PRO A 225 -24.19 -4.48 -42.19
C PRO A 225 -24.00 -5.03 -43.59
N PHE A 226 -24.78 -6.05 -43.98
CA PHE A 226 -24.72 -6.66 -45.29
C PHE A 226 -26.15 -6.89 -45.85
N ALA A 227 -26.41 -6.35 -47.06
CA ALA A 227 -27.74 -6.40 -47.66
C ALA A 227 -28.27 -7.83 -47.97
N TRP A 228 -27.40 -8.84 -47.95
CA TRP A 228 -27.75 -10.23 -48.19
C TRP A 228 -28.20 -10.99 -46.93
N LEU A 229 -28.15 -10.35 -45.78
CA LEU A 229 -28.62 -10.89 -44.48
C LEU A 229 -30.09 -10.54 -44.15
N LYS A 230 -30.77 -9.77 -45.03
CA LYS A 230 -32.18 -9.45 -44.91
C LYS A 230 -33.08 -10.59 -45.40
#